data_ba537a9ca67b3753ce379803ef757c80
#
_entry.id   ba537a9ca67b3753ce379803ef757c80
#
_cell.length_a   1.000
_cell.length_b   1.000
_cell.length_c   1.000
_cell.angle_alpha   90.00
_cell.angle_beta   90.00
_cell.angle_gamma   90.00
#
_symmetry.space_group_name_H-M   'P 1'
#
loop_
_entity.id
_entity.type
_entity.pdbx_description
1 polymer ?
#
loop_
_entity_poly.entity_id
_entity_poly.type
_entity_poly.pdbx_seq_one_letter_code
_entity_poly.pdbx_strand_id
1 'polypeptide(L)'
;SMDSTISNYSLYKLVEKIDPALNTKIANEIESTKNAILAIPQPFRNNIGDEKVPVAQSACVALGVTLNQELKAAVQNAYHNGTITDAEMDSVVSGFVNKVVLPTYKDLKEKNTALCAAVQNFYNTPSDATFEAACEAWLVARMPWEQSEAFLFGPVDILGLDPNMDSWPLDQVAIVNILNSGNFDDLNWEDGDSEDEISSSQEVRGFHTLEFLLFKDGNPRTVSAQ
;
A
#
# COMPACT_ATOMS: atom_id res chain seq x y z
N SER A 1 -2.44 -17.77 16.46
CA SER A 1 -3.68 -17.57 17.20
C SER A 1 -4.34 -16.30 16.72
N MET A 2 -5.45 -16.41 16.03
CA MET A 2 -6.28 -15.26 15.68
C MET A 2 -6.76 -14.62 16.98
N ASP A 3 -6.38 -13.37 17.16
CA ASP A 3 -6.35 -12.65 18.39
C ASP A 3 -7.75 -12.36 18.93
N SER A 4 -7.86 -12.30 20.27
CA SER A 4 -9.02 -11.89 21.05
C SER A 4 -9.55 -10.47 20.75
N THR A 5 -8.95 -9.76 19.80
CA THR A 5 -9.30 -8.41 19.34
C THR A 5 -10.25 -8.36 18.15
N ILE A 6 -10.69 -9.50 17.58
CA ILE A 6 -11.66 -9.49 16.49
C ILE A 6 -12.99 -8.93 17.00
N SER A 7 -13.33 -7.74 16.50
CA SER A 7 -14.59 -7.08 16.83
C SER A 7 -15.78 -7.96 16.44
N ASN A 8 -16.83 -7.97 17.27
CA ASN A 8 -18.09 -8.63 16.95
C ASN A 8 -18.74 -8.12 15.66
N TYR A 9 -18.30 -6.97 15.15
CA TYR A 9 -18.75 -6.34 13.91
C TYR A 9 -17.68 -6.39 12.81
N SER A 10 -16.83 -7.41 12.80
CA SER A 10 -15.85 -7.63 11.72
C SER A 10 -16.46 -8.46 10.59
N LEU A 11 -15.91 -8.30 9.37
CA LEU A 11 -16.26 -9.16 8.24
C LEU A 11 -16.04 -10.65 8.59
N TYR A 12 -14.97 -10.96 9.34
CA TYR A 12 -14.72 -12.33 9.83
C TYR A 12 -15.93 -12.88 10.60
N LYS A 13 -16.48 -12.10 11.56
CA LYS A 13 -17.62 -12.53 12.37
C LYS A 13 -18.91 -12.62 11.56
N LEU A 14 -19.08 -11.74 10.59
CA LEU A 14 -20.21 -11.83 9.65
C LEU A 14 -20.15 -13.12 8.84
N VAL A 15 -18.99 -13.42 8.25
CA VAL A 15 -18.80 -14.63 7.44
C VAL A 15 -18.88 -15.89 8.30
N GLU A 16 -18.32 -15.89 9.52
CA GLU A 16 -18.48 -17.00 10.47
C GLU A 16 -19.96 -17.32 10.76
N LYS A 17 -20.82 -16.28 10.84
CA LYS A 17 -22.26 -16.43 11.05
C LYS A 17 -22.95 -17.07 9.84
N ILE A 18 -22.60 -16.68 8.62
CA ILE A 18 -23.31 -17.09 7.38
C ILE A 18 -22.77 -18.40 6.80
N ASP A 19 -21.45 -18.61 6.86
CA ASP A 19 -20.75 -19.78 6.35
C ASP A 19 -19.42 -20.02 7.11
N PRO A 20 -19.43 -20.77 8.21
CA PRO A 20 -18.22 -21.05 8.98
C PRO A 20 -17.13 -21.79 8.18
N ALA A 21 -17.53 -22.61 7.20
CA ALA A 21 -16.56 -23.36 6.38
C ALA A 21 -15.83 -22.42 5.42
N LEU A 22 -16.55 -21.51 4.77
CA LEU A 22 -15.98 -20.46 3.91
C LEU A 22 -15.08 -19.51 4.74
N ASN A 23 -15.52 -19.13 5.95
CA ASN A 23 -14.71 -18.31 6.85
C ASN A 23 -13.36 -18.96 7.16
N THR A 24 -13.37 -20.24 7.48
CA THR A 24 -12.15 -21.02 7.74
C THR A 24 -11.27 -21.13 6.47
N LYS A 25 -11.89 -21.38 5.32
CA LYS A 25 -11.19 -21.41 4.03
C LYS A 25 -10.46 -20.11 3.75
N ILE A 26 -11.16 -18.96 3.85
CA ILE A 26 -10.58 -17.64 3.63
C ILE A 26 -9.40 -17.39 4.57
N ALA A 27 -9.56 -17.67 5.85
CA ALA A 27 -8.50 -17.49 6.84
C ALA A 27 -7.25 -18.32 6.51
N ASN A 28 -7.42 -19.57 6.10
CA ASN A 28 -6.33 -20.43 5.70
C ASN A 28 -5.66 -19.97 4.39
N GLU A 29 -6.44 -19.52 3.42
CA GLU A 29 -5.91 -19.00 2.15
C GLU A 29 -5.12 -17.72 2.35
N ILE A 30 -5.58 -16.79 3.22
CA ILE A 30 -4.83 -15.57 3.58
C ILE A 30 -3.47 -15.96 4.19
N GLU A 31 -3.44 -16.87 5.16
CA GLU A 31 -2.20 -17.30 5.81
C GLU A 31 -1.27 -18.03 4.85
N SER A 32 -1.81 -18.89 3.99
CA SER A 32 -1.04 -19.60 2.97
C SER A 32 -0.45 -18.65 1.95
N THR A 33 -1.22 -17.66 1.48
CA THR A 33 -0.76 -16.63 0.53
C THR A 33 0.35 -15.80 1.15
N LYS A 34 0.16 -15.33 2.39
CA LYS A 34 1.18 -14.60 3.13
C LYS A 34 2.48 -15.41 3.23
N ASN A 35 2.39 -16.67 3.61
CA ASN A 35 3.56 -17.53 3.76
C ASN A 35 4.26 -17.79 2.42
N ALA A 36 3.50 -17.93 1.33
CA ALA A 36 4.07 -18.08 -0.02
C ALA A 36 4.84 -16.82 -0.46
N ILE A 37 4.31 -15.62 -0.19
CA ILE A 37 4.99 -14.36 -0.47
C ILE A 37 6.26 -14.23 0.37
N LEU A 38 6.19 -14.48 1.67
CA LEU A 38 7.33 -14.41 2.58
C LEU A 38 8.43 -15.43 2.29
N ALA A 39 8.10 -16.52 1.58
CA ALA A 39 9.08 -17.52 1.17
C ALA A 39 9.96 -17.07 -0.02
N ILE A 40 9.58 -16.00 -0.73
CA ILE A 40 10.39 -15.46 -1.82
C ILE A 40 11.68 -14.85 -1.24
N PRO A 41 12.87 -15.23 -1.77
CA PRO A 41 14.12 -14.68 -1.27
C PRO A 41 14.21 -13.16 -1.41
N GLN A 42 14.84 -12.53 -0.44
CA GLN A 42 15.07 -11.09 -0.45
C GLN A 42 16.49 -10.76 -0.98
N PRO A 43 16.71 -9.61 -1.61
CA PRO A 43 15.68 -8.63 -2.02
C PRO A 43 14.88 -9.15 -3.21
N PHE A 44 13.58 -8.87 -3.23
CA PHE A 44 12.64 -9.36 -4.26
C PHE A 44 13.10 -9.04 -5.68
N ARG A 45 13.58 -7.83 -5.91
CA ARG A 45 14.07 -7.37 -7.22
C ARG A 45 15.09 -8.33 -7.86
N ASN A 46 15.98 -8.91 -7.05
CA ASN A 46 17.02 -9.82 -7.53
C ASN A 46 16.50 -11.25 -7.71
N ASN A 47 15.33 -11.55 -7.16
CA ASN A 47 14.74 -12.89 -7.09
C ASN A 47 13.39 -12.98 -7.83
N ILE A 48 13.08 -12.04 -8.72
CA ILE A 48 11.83 -12.02 -9.49
C ILE A 48 11.63 -13.26 -10.36
N GLY A 49 12.72 -13.96 -10.72
CA GLY A 49 12.70 -15.23 -11.45
C GLY A 49 12.75 -16.49 -10.57
N ASP A 50 12.69 -16.35 -9.23
CA ASP A 50 12.71 -17.49 -8.31
C ASP A 50 11.46 -18.35 -8.48
N GLU A 51 11.61 -19.68 -8.33
CA GLU A 51 10.51 -20.66 -8.45
C GLU A 51 9.36 -20.42 -7.46
N LYS A 52 9.58 -19.70 -6.39
CA LYS A 52 8.56 -19.36 -5.38
C LYS A 52 7.66 -18.21 -5.83
N VAL A 53 8.08 -17.38 -6.79
CA VAL A 53 7.27 -16.28 -7.30
C VAL A 53 5.97 -16.78 -7.95
N PRO A 54 5.97 -17.72 -8.92
CA PRO A 54 4.73 -18.26 -9.47
C PRO A 54 3.89 -19.02 -8.44
N VAL A 55 4.48 -19.58 -7.38
CA VAL A 55 3.73 -20.21 -6.27
C VAL A 55 2.96 -19.14 -5.48
N ALA A 56 3.61 -18.05 -5.11
CA ALA A 56 2.96 -16.92 -4.43
C ALA A 56 1.87 -16.29 -5.31
N GLN A 57 2.15 -16.08 -6.60
CA GLN A 57 1.18 -15.56 -7.55
C GLN A 57 -0.05 -16.47 -7.65
N SER A 58 0.13 -17.78 -7.72
CA SER A 58 -0.98 -18.73 -7.77
C SER A 58 -1.83 -18.69 -6.50
N ALA A 59 -1.20 -18.52 -5.32
CA ALA A 59 -1.90 -18.37 -4.05
C ALA A 59 -2.72 -17.07 -4.01
N CYS A 60 -2.16 -15.94 -4.49
CA CYS A 60 -2.88 -14.67 -4.61
C CYS A 60 -4.10 -14.79 -5.53
N VAL A 61 -3.95 -15.45 -6.68
CA VAL A 61 -5.06 -15.66 -7.62
C VAL A 61 -6.16 -16.52 -6.99
N ALA A 62 -5.81 -17.62 -6.30
CA ALA A 62 -6.77 -18.48 -5.65
C ALA A 62 -7.56 -17.73 -4.56
N LEU A 63 -6.87 -16.99 -3.69
CA LEU A 63 -7.51 -16.14 -2.69
C LEU A 63 -8.42 -15.08 -3.35
N GLY A 64 -7.95 -14.44 -4.42
CA GLY A 64 -8.75 -13.50 -5.19
C GLY A 64 -10.06 -14.10 -5.73
N VAL A 65 -10.02 -15.32 -6.23
CA VAL A 65 -11.23 -16.06 -6.67
C VAL A 65 -12.17 -16.30 -5.50
N THR A 66 -11.66 -16.79 -4.37
CA THR A 66 -12.47 -17.05 -3.17
C THR A 66 -13.15 -15.77 -2.67
N LEU A 67 -12.42 -14.65 -2.61
CA LEU A 67 -12.99 -13.36 -2.15
C LEU A 67 -14.02 -12.78 -3.14
N ASN A 68 -13.69 -12.77 -4.43
CA ASN A 68 -14.52 -12.10 -5.43
C ASN A 68 -15.74 -12.92 -5.88
N GLN A 69 -15.70 -14.24 -5.74
CA GLN A 69 -16.79 -15.11 -6.17
C GLN A 69 -17.51 -15.75 -4.98
N GLU A 70 -16.83 -16.53 -4.14
CA GLU A 70 -17.48 -17.30 -3.09
C GLU A 70 -17.95 -16.40 -1.94
N LEU A 71 -17.09 -15.53 -1.42
CA LEU A 71 -17.44 -14.60 -0.34
C LEU A 71 -18.54 -13.64 -0.78
N LYS A 72 -18.38 -13.03 -1.97
CA LYS A 72 -19.39 -12.12 -2.51
C LYS A 72 -20.73 -12.80 -2.66
N ALA A 73 -20.78 -14.01 -3.23
CA ALA A 73 -22.03 -14.75 -3.40
C ALA A 73 -22.65 -15.14 -2.04
N ALA A 74 -21.84 -15.58 -1.07
CA ALA A 74 -22.32 -15.94 0.26
C ALA A 74 -22.98 -14.75 0.98
N VAL A 75 -22.30 -13.58 0.95
CA VAL A 75 -22.84 -12.34 1.56
C VAL A 75 -24.11 -11.88 0.86
N GLN A 76 -24.12 -11.87 -0.48
CA GLN A 76 -25.31 -11.50 -1.25
C GLN A 76 -26.50 -12.42 -0.97
N ASN A 77 -26.29 -13.73 -0.95
CA ASN A 77 -27.34 -14.69 -0.65
C ASN A 77 -27.87 -14.54 0.79
N ALA A 78 -26.99 -14.35 1.76
CA ALA A 78 -27.36 -14.14 3.16
C ALA A 78 -28.15 -12.84 3.36
N TYR A 79 -27.82 -11.80 2.61
CA TYR A 79 -28.58 -10.55 2.61
C TYR A 79 -29.97 -10.72 1.98
N HIS A 80 -30.05 -11.31 0.80
CA HIS A 80 -31.33 -11.51 0.10
C HIS A 80 -32.31 -12.42 0.84
N ASN A 81 -31.81 -13.41 1.58
CA ASN A 81 -32.66 -14.34 2.35
C ASN A 81 -32.91 -13.85 3.80
N GLY A 82 -32.42 -12.67 4.19
CA GLY A 82 -32.64 -12.07 5.50
C GLY A 82 -31.80 -12.67 6.64
N THR A 83 -30.76 -13.49 6.32
CA THR A 83 -29.84 -14.04 7.34
C THR A 83 -29.01 -12.94 7.96
N ILE A 84 -28.64 -11.90 7.19
CA ILE A 84 -27.97 -10.68 7.65
C ILE A 84 -28.82 -9.45 7.31
N THR A 85 -28.71 -8.43 8.15
CA THR A 85 -29.50 -7.21 8.09
C THR A 85 -28.66 -6.01 7.65
N ASP A 86 -29.29 -4.93 7.19
CA ASP A 86 -28.65 -3.64 6.90
C ASP A 86 -27.81 -3.15 8.09
N ALA A 87 -28.36 -3.24 9.30
CA ALA A 87 -27.68 -2.80 10.51
C ALA A 87 -26.38 -3.60 10.81
N GLU A 88 -26.35 -4.90 10.47
CA GLU A 88 -25.13 -5.70 10.59
C GLU A 88 -24.11 -5.33 9.51
N MET A 89 -24.57 -5.10 8.27
CA MET A 89 -23.70 -4.62 7.19
C MET A 89 -23.11 -3.25 7.50
N ASP A 90 -23.94 -2.30 7.94
CA ASP A 90 -23.49 -0.96 8.36
C ASP A 90 -22.47 -1.02 9.50
N SER A 91 -22.67 -1.92 10.44
CA SER A 91 -21.75 -2.12 11.56
C SER A 91 -20.39 -2.65 11.10
N VAL A 92 -20.36 -3.58 10.11
CA VAL A 92 -19.12 -4.09 9.53
C VAL A 92 -18.40 -2.99 8.75
N VAL A 93 -19.12 -2.25 7.91
CA VAL A 93 -18.55 -1.13 7.12
C VAL A 93 -18.01 -0.05 8.05
N SER A 94 -18.79 0.39 9.03
CA SER A 94 -18.34 1.37 10.03
C SER A 94 -17.14 0.87 10.83
N GLY A 95 -17.14 -0.41 11.21
CA GLY A 95 -16.01 -1.05 11.89
C GLY A 95 -14.75 -1.03 11.03
N PHE A 96 -14.85 -1.37 9.75
CA PHE A 96 -13.74 -1.34 8.81
C PHE A 96 -13.19 0.09 8.62
N VAL A 97 -14.06 1.05 8.34
CA VAL A 97 -13.65 2.45 8.16
C VAL A 97 -12.95 2.99 9.40
N ASN A 98 -13.56 2.84 10.59
CA ASN A 98 -13.04 3.46 11.80
C ASN A 98 -11.85 2.72 12.43
N LYS A 99 -11.67 1.41 12.17
CA LYS A 99 -10.62 0.60 12.80
C LYS A 99 -9.49 0.21 11.86
N VAL A 100 -9.68 0.33 10.55
CA VAL A 100 -8.68 -0.01 9.53
C VAL A 100 -8.36 1.21 8.69
N VAL A 101 -9.31 1.72 7.91
CA VAL A 101 -9.04 2.77 6.90
C VAL A 101 -8.51 4.05 7.54
N LEU A 102 -9.26 4.65 8.46
CA LEU A 102 -8.87 5.92 9.08
C LEU A 102 -7.57 5.83 9.90
N PRO A 103 -7.33 4.77 10.71
CA PRO A 103 -6.05 4.61 11.40
C PRO A 103 -4.88 4.43 10.42
N THR A 104 -5.04 3.68 9.33
CA THR A 104 -3.98 3.50 8.32
C THR A 104 -3.61 4.83 7.66
N TYR A 105 -4.59 5.62 7.22
CA TYR A 105 -4.30 6.93 6.64
C TYR A 105 -3.76 7.94 7.65
N LYS A 106 -4.15 7.83 8.92
CA LYS A 106 -3.55 8.64 9.98
C LYS A 106 -2.07 8.28 10.18
N ASP A 107 -1.77 6.99 10.25
CA ASP A 107 -0.38 6.51 10.35
C ASP A 107 0.44 6.93 9.12
N LEU A 108 -0.12 6.79 7.91
CA LEU A 108 0.50 7.25 6.67
C LEU A 108 0.86 8.75 6.74
N LYS A 109 -0.07 9.59 7.19
CA LYS A 109 0.17 11.03 7.36
C LYS A 109 1.30 11.29 8.36
N GLU A 110 1.30 10.63 9.51
CA GLU A 110 2.33 10.80 10.55
C GLU A 110 3.71 10.38 10.04
N LYS A 111 3.79 9.23 9.35
CA LYS A 111 5.05 8.70 8.80
C LYS A 111 5.58 9.56 7.64
N ASN A 112 4.72 10.03 6.74
CA ASN A 112 5.14 10.96 5.68
C ASN A 112 5.60 12.31 6.25
N THR A 113 4.98 12.79 7.32
CA THR A 113 5.47 14.00 8.01
C THR A 113 6.87 13.77 8.58
N ALA A 114 7.13 12.61 9.16
CA ALA A 114 8.46 12.24 9.66
C ALA A 114 9.47 12.08 8.51
N LEU A 115 9.09 11.49 7.39
CA LEU A 115 9.92 11.41 6.19
C LEU A 115 10.29 12.80 5.66
N CYS A 116 9.33 13.71 5.52
CA CYS A 116 9.61 15.11 5.14
C CYS A 116 10.61 15.76 6.09
N ALA A 117 10.47 15.56 7.40
CA ALA A 117 11.40 16.11 8.39
C ALA A 117 12.80 15.52 8.26
N ALA A 118 12.93 14.20 7.99
CA ALA A 118 14.22 13.55 7.79
C ALA A 118 14.92 14.05 6.50
N VAL A 119 14.17 14.19 5.40
CA VAL A 119 14.70 14.77 4.15
C VAL A 119 15.12 16.22 4.35
N GLN A 120 14.33 17.03 5.05
CA GLN A 120 14.69 18.41 5.37
C GLN A 120 15.96 18.51 6.25
N ASN A 121 16.11 17.57 7.20
CA ASN A 121 17.31 17.50 8.02
C ASN A 121 18.54 17.12 7.19
N PHE A 122 18.41 16.18 6.25
CA PHE A 122 19.47 15.86 5.30
C PHE A 122 19.84 17.07 4.44
N TYR A 123 18.85 17.81 3.91
CA TYR A 123 19.10 19.02 3.13
C TYR A 123 19.88 20.08 3.94
N ASN A 124 19.52 20.30 5.20
CA ASN A 124 20.15 21.29 6.06
C ASN A 124 21.54 20.87 6.57
N THR A 125 21.79 19.57 6.71
CA THR A 125 23.01 19.00 7.30
C THR A 125 23.40 17.74 6.54
N PRO A 126 23.91 17.85 5.30
CA PRO A 126 24.27 16.70 4.48
C PRO A 126 25.35 15.83 5.15
N SER A 127 25.04 14.54 5.35
CA SER A 127 25.96 13.52 5.86
C SER A 127 25.40 12.14 5.57
N ASP A 128 26.25 11.10 5.64
CA ASP A 128 25.79 9.71 5.51
C ASP A 128 24.74 9.38 6.58
N ALA A 129 24.90 9.85 7.81
CA ALA A 129 23.97 9.59 8.90
C ALA A 129 22.57 10.22 8.67
N THR A 130 22.51 11.47 8.17
CA THR A 130 21.22 12.12 7.87
C THR A 130 20.58 11.55 6.62
N PHE A 131 21.36 11.08 5.67
CA PHE A 131 20.87 10.37 4.49
C PHE A 131 20.28 9.01 4.86
N GLU A 132 20.99 8.22 5.68
CA GLU A 132 20.50 6.94 6.20
C GLU A 132 19.19 7.10 6.98
N ALA A 133 19.09 8.15 7.81
CA ALA A 133 17.86 8.48 8.52
C ALA A 133 16.68 8.78 7.56
N ALA A 134 16.93 9.42 6.41
CA ALA A 134 15.92 9.62 5.38
C ALA A 134 15.52 8.29 4.71
N CYS A 135 16.48 7.40 4.44
CA CYS A 135 16.20 6.06 3.92
C CYS A 135 15.34 5.23 4.88
N GLU A 136 15.66 5.24 6.17
CA GLU A 136 14.87 4.56 7.20
C GLU A 136 13.46 5.14 7.30
N ALA A 137 13.32 6.47 7.27
CA ALA A 137 12.01 7.14 7.31
C ALA A 137 11.16 6.79 6.08
N TRP A 138 11.77 6.63 4.89
CA TRP A 138 11.09 6.19 3.69
C TRP A 138 10.54 4.75 3.85
N LEU A 139 11.34 3.81 4.33
CA LEU A 139 10.91 2.43 4.60
C LEU A 139 9.73 2.38 5.56
N VAL A 140 9.76 3.22 6.60
CA VAL A 140 8.68 3.30 7.59
C VAL A 140 7.42 3.94 7.00
N ALA A 141 7.56 4.98 6.18
CA ALA A 141 6.43 5.67 5.54
C ALA A 141 5.75 4.82 4.46
N ARG A 142 6.52 3.95 3.77
CA ARG A 142 6.00 3.02 2.77
C ARG A 142 5.02 2.01 3.35
N MET A 143 5.23 1.53 4.58
CA MET A 143 4.42 0.47 5.19
C MET A 143 2.92 0.77 5.24
N PRO A 144 2.43 1.89 5.79
CA PRO A 144 1.01 2.19 5.81
C PRO A 144 0.46 2.49 4.41
N TRP A 145 1.28 2.94 3.46
CA TRP A 145 0.87 3.07 2.06
C TRP A 145 0.53 1.70 1.48
N GLU A 146 1.45 0.75 1.52
CA GLU A 146 1.25 -0.63 1.06
C GLU A 146 0.03 -1.30 1.72
N GLN A 147 -0.22 -1.02 2.99
CA GLN A 147 -1.40 -1.52 3.68
C GLN A 147 -2.69 -0.89 3.14
N SER A 148 -2.65 0.35 2.68
CA SER A 148 -3.80 1.07 2.15
C SER A 148 -4.22 0.60 0.76
N GLU A 149 -3.37 -0.10 0.02
CA GLU A 149 -3.70 -0.66 -1.29
C GLU A 149 -4.90 -1.61 -1.27
N ALA A 150 -5.16 -2.25 -0.12
CA ALA A 150 -6.34 -3.08 0.07
C ALA A 150 -7.67 -2.31 -0.03
N PHE A 151 -7.65 -0.97 0.00
CA PHE A 151 -8.84 -0.10 -0.02
C PHE A 151 -8.63 1.21 -0.80
N LEU A 152 -7.90 1.14 -1.91
CA LEU A 152 -7.76 2.23 -2.89
C LEU A 152 -9.04 2.41 -3.71
N PHE A 153 -10.11 2.82 -3.06
CA PHE A 153 -11.41 3.12 -3.67
C PHE A 153 -12.08 4.31 -2.98
N GLY A 154 -13.14 4.83 -3.60
CA GLY A 154 -13.84 6.01 -3.10
C GLY A 154 -13.00 7.29 -3.24
N PRO A 155 -12.82 8.10 -2.19
CA PRO A 155 -12.10 9.39 -2.30
C PRO A 155 -10.67 9.28 -2.83
N VAL A 156 -9.95 8.20 -2.51
CA VAL A 156 -8.55 8.00 -2.97
C VAL A 156 -8.50 7.77 -4.47
N ASP A 157 -9.42 6.96 -4.99
CA ASP A 157 -9.56 6.70 -6.43
C ASP A 157 -10.09 7.93 -7.18
N ILE A 158 -11.15 8.56 -6.66
CA ILE A 158 -11.78 9.74 -7.27
C ILE A 158 -10.80 10.92 -7.38
N LEU A 159 -9.90 11.08 -6.40
CA LEU A 159 -8.90 12.14 -6.37
C LEU A 159 -7.58 11.75 -7.07
N GLY A 160 -7.49 10.55 -7.64
CA GLY A 160 -6.29 10.08 -8.31
C GLY A 160 -5.03 10.10 -7.41
N LEU A 161 -5.18 9.75 -6.13
CA LEU A 161 -4.07 9.87 -5.18
C LEU A 161 -3.00 8.81 -5.43
N ASP A 162 -3.38 7.60 -5.81
CA ASP A 162 -2.47 6.50 -6.04
C ASP A 162 -1.41 6.81 -7.11
N PRO A 163 -1.76 7.19 -8.35
CA PRO A 163 -0.75 7.48 -9.37
C PRO A 163 0.11 8.72 -9.04
N ASN A 164 -0.33 9.57 -8.12
CA ASN A 164 0.46 10.71 -7.66
C ASN A 164 1.43 10.37 -6.51
N MET A 165 1.14 9.31 -5.76
CA MET A 165 1.95 8.88 -4.63
C MET A 165 2.87 7.71 -4.96
N ASP A 166 2.50 6.85 -5.93
CA ASP A 166 3.18 5.58 -6.15
C ASP A 166 3.16 5.09 -7.61
N SER A 167 3.20 6.01 -8.58
CA SER A 167 3.18 5.64 -10.00
C SER A 167 4.32 4.71 -10.40
N TRP A 168 4.00 3.73 -11.22
CA TRP A 168 4.93 2.81 -11.84
C TRP A 168 4.49 2.50 -13.29
N PRO A 169 5.40 2.46 -14.28
CA PRO A 169 6.86 2.62 -14.18
C PRO A 169 7.30 4.08 -14.02
N LEU A 170 8.53 4.28 -13.49
CA LEU A 170 9.16 5.59 -13.42
C LEU A 170 9.73 6.03 -14.77
N ASP A 171 9.64 7.31 -15.09
CA ASP A 171 10.47 7.95 -16.12
C ASP A 171 11.82 8.38 -15.50
N GLN A 172 12.77 7.45 -15.45
CA GLN A 172 14.11 7.71 -14.90
C GLN A 172 14.87 8.79 -15.71
N VAL A 173 14.61 8.90 -17.02
CA VAL A 173 15.26 9.91 -17.87
C VAL A 173 14.74 11.30 -17.52
N ALA A 174 13.43 11.44 -17.37
CA ALA A 174 12.82 12.69 -16.95
C ALA A 174 13.29 13.10 -15.53
N ILE A 175 13.35 12.16 -14.57
CA ILE A 175 13.89 12.43 -13.23
C ILE A 175 15.31 12.99 -13.30
N VAL A 176 16.21 12.35 -14.06
CA VAL A 176 17.60 12.84 -14.22
C VAL A 176 17.65 14.19 -14.90
N ASN A 177 16.80 14.46 -15.91
CA ASN A 177 16.72 15.75 -16.56
C ASN A 177 16.26 16.86 -15.61
N ILE A 178 15.26 16.60 -14.78
CA ILE A 178 14.78 17.52 -13.75
C ILE A 178 15.91 17.85 -12.77
N LEU A 179 16.63 16.86 -12.27
CA LEU A 179 17.77 17.04 -11.38
C LEU A 179 18.86 17.90 -12.02
N ASN A 180 19.20 17.65 -13.29
CA ASN A 180 20.22 18.40 -14.02
C ASN A 180 19.79 19.84 -14.34
N SER A 181 18.51 20.09 -14.59
CA SER A 181 17.99 21.42 -14.88
C SER A 181 17.87 22.30 -13.64
N GLY A 182 17.66 21.67 -12.47
CA GLY A 182 17.32 22.37 -11.23
C GLY A 182 15.94 23.01 -11.24
N ASN A 183 15.12 22.73 -12.26
CA ASN A 183 13.73 23.18 -12.30
C ASN A 183 12.82 22.10 -11.70
N PHE A 184 12.19 22.39 -10.58
CA PHE A 184 11.31 21.50 -9.83
C PHE A 184 9.84 22.00 -9.82
N ASP A 185 9.51 23.06 -10.59
CA ASP A 185 8.19 23.70 -10.55
C ASP A 185 7.06 22.72 -10.93
N ASP A 186 7.32 21.87 -11.92
CA ASP A 186 6.35 20.88 -12.40
C ASP A 186 6.12 19.68 -11.44
N LEU A 187 6.86 19.59 -10.34
CA LEU A 187 6.67 18.52 -9.35
C LEU A 187 5.61 18.84 -8.30
N ASN A 188 5.20 20.09 -8.18
CA ASN A 188 4.21 20.53 -7.22
C ASN A 188 2.80 20.19 -7.71
N TRP A 189 1.95 19.88 -6.76
CA TRP A 189 0.53 19.68 -6.95
C TRP A 189 -0.22 20.61 -6.00
N GLU A 190 -0.98 21.55 -6.57
CA GLU A 190 -1.73 22.55 -5.81
C GLU A 190 -3.25 22.38 -6.01
N ASP A 191 -4.04 22.88 -5.06
CA ASP A 191 -5.48 22.92 -5.19
C ASP A 191 -5.87 23.81 -6.38
N GLY A 192 -6.51 23.22 -7.38
CA GLY A 192 -6.97 23.91 -8.58
C GLY A 192 -6.21 23.55 -9.85
N ASP A 193 -5.17 22.74 -9.75
CA ASP A 193 -4.47 22.19 -10.92
C ASP A 193 -5.43 21.30 -11.75
N SER A 194 -5.28 21.36 -13.06
CA SER A 194 -6.04 20.48 -13.96
C SER A 194 -5.57 19.03 -13.86
N GLU A 195 -6.43 18.08 -14.21
CA GLU A 195 -6.08 16.66 -14.26
C GLU A 195 -4.86 16.40 -15.18
N ASP A 196 -4.71 17.15 -16.27
CA ASP A 196 -3.57 17.05 -17.19
C ASP A 196 -2.27 17.53 -16.53
N GLU A 197 -2.28 18.62 -15.76
CA GLU A 197 -1.12 19.13 -15.02
C GLU A 197 -0.71 18.16 -13.91
N ILE A 198 -1.68 17.65 -13.16
CA ILE A 198 -1.43 16.66 -12.11
C ILE A 198 -0.86 15.37 -12.70
N SER A 199 -1.39 14.88 -13.83
CA SER A 199 -0.98 13.61 -14.45
C SER A 199 0.39 13.69 -15.11
N SER A 200 0.81 14.86 -15.61
CA SER A 200 2.09 15.03 -16.32
C SER A 200 3.32 14.71 -15.47
N SER A 201 3.20 14.80 -14.14
CA SER A 201 4.31 14.59 -13.20
C SER A 201 4.23 13.28 -12.42
N GLN A 202 3.25 12.42 -12.67
CA GLN A 202 3.03 11.19 -11.90
C GLN A 202 4.24 10.25 -11.95
N GLU A 203 4.87 10.09 -13.13
CA GLU A 203 6.00 9.16 -13.33
C GLU A 203 7.34 9.68 -12.77
N VAL A 204 7.39 10.91 -12.25
CA VAL A 204 8.62 11.54 -11.75
C VAL A 204 8.55 11.95 -10.29
N ARG A 205 7.48 11.56 -9.56
CA ARG A 205 7.28 11.87 -8.15
C ARG A 205 6.73 10.68 -7.37
N GLY A 206 6.61 10.82 -6.06
CA GLY A 206 6.05 9.79 -5.18
C GLY A 206 7.09 8.84 -4.60
N PHE A 207 6.60 7.74 -4.03
CA PHE A 207 7.42 6.77 -3.31
C PHE A 207 8.50 6.13 -4.18
N HIS A 208 8.15 5.71 -5.40
CA HIS A 208 9.12 5.07 -6.29
C HIS A 208 10.21 6.03 -6.76
N THR A 209 9.90 7.30 -6.99
CA THR A 209 10.92 8.32 -7.30
C THR A 209 11.87 8.52 -6.14
N LEU A 210 11.35 8.60 -4.91
CA LEU A 210 12.20 8.67 -3.72
C LEU A 210 13.04 7.40 -3.55
N GLU A 211 12.48 6.20 -3.82
CA GLU A 211 13.25 4.96 -3.83
C GLU A 211 14.43 5.04 -4.79
N PHE A 212 14.18 5.49 -6.04
CA PHE A 212 15.23 5.64 -7.05
C PHE A 212 16.34 6.60 -6.60
N LEU A 213 16.01 7.66 -5.88
CA LEU A 213 16.98 8.63 -5.38
C LEU A 213 17.72 8.15 -4.13
N LEU A 214 17.05 7.43 -3.23
CA LEU A 214 17.60 7.01 -1.94
C LEU A 214 18.39 5.70 -2.02
N PHE A 215 17.98 4.77 -2.90
CA PHE A 215 18.53 3.43 -2.92
C PHE A 215 19.16 3.07 -4.28
N LYS A 216 20.11 2.15 -4.22
CA LYS A 216 20.70 1.48 -5.40
C LYS A 216 20.91 0.00 -5.07
N ASP A 217 20.39 -0.87 -5.91
CA ASP A 217 20.52 -2.32 -5.77
C ASP A 217 20.07 -2.84 -4.38
N GLY A 218 19.00 -2.21 -3.82
CA GLY A 218 18.42 -2.56 -2.53
C GLY A 218 19.18 -2.04 -1.32
N ASN A 219 20.20 -1.20 -1.50
CA ASN A 219 20.97 -0.59 -0.43
C ASN A 219 20.87 0.94 -0.47
N PRO A 220 20.91 1.62 0.68
CA PRO A 220 21.04 3.07 0.72
C PRO A 220 22.26 3.54 -0.09
N ARG A 221 22.11 4.64 -0.82
CA ARG A 221 23.25 5.30 -1.44
C ARG A 221 24.11 5.97 -0.35
N THR A 222 25.33 6.32 -0.69
CA THR A 222 26.24 7.05 0.22
C THR A 222 26.48 8.46 -0.31
N VAL A 223 26.47 9.45 0.57
CA VAL A 223 26.75 10.85 0.24
C VAL A 223 28.23 11.09 0.04
N SER A 224 29.07 10.39 0.78
CA SER A 224 30.52 10.49 0.74
C SER A 224 31.19 9.94 -0.53
N ALA A 225 30.41 9.29 -1.39
CA ALA A 225 30.90 8.69 -2.66
C ALA A 225 30.67 9.58 -3.89
N GLN A 226 30.28 10.85 -3.70
CA GLN A 226 30.05 11.83 -4.77
C GLN A 226 31.26 12.73 -5.01
#